data_92dd043ebb871bf303cda0a7973ffc37
#
_entry.id   92dd043ebb871bf303cda0a7973ffc37
#
_cell.length_a   1.000
_cell.length_b   1.000
_cell.length_c   1.000
_cell.angle_alpha   90.00
_cell.angle_beta   90.00
_cell.angle_gamma   90.00
#
_symmetry.space_group_name_H-M   'P 1'
#
loop_
_entity.id
_entity.type
_entity.pdbx_description
1 polymer ?
#
loop_
_entity_poly.entity_id
_entity_poly.type
_entity_poly.pdbx_seq_one_letter_code
_entity_poly.pdbx_strand_id
1 'polypeptide(L)'
;MGMGEPLLNESPVYDACDILLDDWAFGLSRRRVTVSSSGIVPALKRMSDAVPVSLAISLHAPNDELRDILVPINKKYPIKELMKACHYYLNAGTQERHVMFEYVMLQGINDSIEQAHALSKLINFWFQGESAKVNLIPFNPFPETKYTTSTDAAIDKFQDILYRSGIRTTTRRTRGD
;
A
#
# COMPACT_ATOMS: atom_id res chain seq x y z
N MET A 1 -12.35 -1.19 0.88
CA MET A 1 -12.04 0.21 0.60
C MET A 1 -13.09 0.74 -0.35
N GLY A 2 -13.46 2.02 -0.27
CA GLY A 2 -14.50 2.61 -1.10
C GLY A 2 -14.08 2.77 -2.56
N MET A 3 -14.91 3.41 -3.35
CA MET A 3 -14.64 3.72 -4.75
C MET A 3 -14.00 5.10 -4.87
N GLY A 4 -13.10 5.25 -5.84
CA GLY A 4 -12.39 6.48 -6.13
C GLY A 4 -10.98 6.56 -5.52
N GLU A 5 -10.24 7.56 -5.94
CA GLU A 5 -8.88 7.86 -5.50
C GLU A 5 -8.93 9.07 -4.54
N PRO A 6 -8.65 8.90 -3.25
CA PRO A 6 -8.75 9.98 -2.27
C PRO A 6 -7.87 11.19 -2.62
N LEU A 7 -6.71 10.95 -3.18
CA LEU A 7 -5.76 12.02 -3.53
C LEU A 7 -6.12 12.78 -4.82
N LEU A 8 -7.25 12.48 -5.46
CA LEU A 8 -7.91 13.35 -6.45
C LEU A 8 -8.97 14.25 -5.81
N ASN A 9 -9.24 14.09 -4.51
CA ASN A 9 -10.20 14.87 -3.73
C ASN A 9 -9.57 15.34 -2.41
N GLU A 10 -8.41 15.97 -2.49
CA GLU A 10 -7.51 16.23 -1.36
C GLU A 10 -8.17 17.01 -0.22
N SER A 11 -8.77 18.19 -0.49
CA SER A 11 -9.31 19.03 0.57
C SER A 11 -10.35 18.34 1.43
N PRO A 12 -11.43 17.73 0.90
CA PRO A 12 -12.40 17.00 1.73
C PRO A 12 -11.80 15.81 2.46
N VAL A 13 -10.77 15.17 1.91
CA VAL A 13 -10.08 14.05 2.59
C VAL A 13 -9.26 14.55 3.76
N TYR A 14 -8.59 15.69 3.64
CA TYR A 14 -7.82 16.30 4.73
C TYR A 14 -8.75 16.80 5.83
N ASP A 15 -9.84 17.48 5.49
CA ASP A 15 -10.87 17.91 6.44
C ASP A 15 -11.43 16.72 7.23
N ALA A 16 -11.71 15.60 6.56
CA ALA A 16 -12.15 14.38 7.22
C ALA A 16 -11.09 13.79 8.15
N CYS A 17 -9.81 13.82 7.75
CA CYS A 17 -8.72 13.37 8.62
C CYS A 17 -8.61 14.25 9.86
N ASP A 18 -8.71 15.56 9.71
CA ASP A 18 -8.65 16.50 10.85
C ASP A 18 -9.79 16.25 11.84
N ILE A 19 -11.03 16.05 11.36
CA ILE A 19 -12.17 15.68 12.21
C ILE A 19 -11.94 14.35 12.94
N LEU A 20 -11.37 13.35 12.26
CA LEU A 20 -11.09 12.06 12.86
C LEU A 20 -10.00 12.13 13.95
N LEU A 21 -9.04 13.04 13.79
CA LEU A 21 -7.93 13.23 14.71
C LEU A 21 -8.23 14.19 15.85
N ASP A 22 -9.23 15.09 15.68
CA ASP A 22 -9.57 16.12 16.65
C ASP A 22 -10.08 15.49 17.95
N ASP A 23 -9.44 15.85 19.07
CA ASP A 23 -9.78 15.36 20.42
C ASP A 23 -11.20 15.74 20.86
N TRP A 24 -11.74 16.83 20.32
CA TRP A 24 -13.12 17.28 20.58
C TRP A 24 -14.16 16.60 19.67
N ALA A 25 -13.71 15.83 18.66
CA ALA A 25 -14.58 15.08 17.76
C ALA A 25 -14.41 13.56 17.99
N PHE A 26 -13.62 12.88 17.14
CA PHE A 26 -13.45 11.43 17.24
C PHE A 26 -12.23 11.00 18.07
N GLY A 27 -11.23 11.84 18.24
CA GLY A 27 -10.04 11.59 19.04
C GLY A 27 -9.22 10.36 18.61
N LEU A 28 -9.23 10.00 17.32
CA LEU A 28 -8.50 8.84 16.85
C LEU A 28 -7.00 9.11 16.81
N SER A 29 -6.23 8.15 17.25
CA SER A 29 -4.79 8.26 17.08
C SER A 29 -4.41 8.20 15.59
N ARG A 30 -3.38 8.94 15.19
CA ARG A 30 -2.85 9.01 13.81
C ARG A 30 -2.57 7.66 13.18
N ARG A 31 -2.17 6.66 14.00
CA ARG A 31 -1.92 5.28 13.55
C ARG A 31 -3.20 4.53 13.17
N ARG A 32 -4.36 5.01 13.58
CA ARG A 32 -5.67 4.41 13.28
C ARG A 32 -6.33 5.05 12.06
N VAL A 33 -5.86 6.20 11.62
CA VAL A 33 -6.35 6.86 10.41
C VAL A 33 -5.37 6.58 9.29
N THR A 34 -5.86 6.02 8.21
CA THR A 34 -5.03 5.65 7.04
C THR A 34 -5.68 6.15 5.77
N VAL A 35 -4.94 6.91 4.97
CA VAL A 35 -5.35 7.28 3.62
C VAL A 35 -4.76 6.26 2.65
N SER A 36 -5.62 5.70 1.79
CA SER A 36 -5.22 4.73 0.77
C SER A 36 -5.13 5.42 -0.59
N SER A 37 -4.12 5.10 -1.39
CA SER A 37 -3.92 5.71 -2.72
C SER A 37 -3.32 4.71 -3.70
N SER A 38 -3.66 4.89 -4.97
CA SER A 38 -2.99 4.19 -6.08
C SER A 38 -1.61 4.78 -6.43
N GLY A 39 -1.25 5.94 -5.85
CA GLY A 39 0.05 6.55 -6.01
C GLY A 39 0.06 7.81 -6.89
N ILE A 40 -0.76 8.80 -6.57
CA ILE A 40 -0.72 10.14 -7.17
C ILE A 40 0.47 10.91 -6.57
N VAL A 41 1.66 10.74 -7.13
CA VAL A 41 2.93 11.23 -6.56
C VAL A 41 2.92 12.71 -6.15
N PRO A 42 2.44 13.67 -6.96
CA PRO A 42 2.39 15.06 -6.51
C PRO A 42 1.48 15.30 -5.29
N ALA A 43 0.36 14.58 -5.22
CA ALA A 43 -0.57 14.68 -4.11
C ALA A 43 -0.02 14.01 -2.83
N LEU A 44 0.72 12.91 -2.94
CA LEU A 44 1.43 12.30 -1.80
C LEU A 44 2.39 13.28 -1.13
N LYS A 45 3.10 14.09 -1.93
CA LYS A 45 4.00 15.11 -1.38
C LYS A 45 3.22 16.21 -0.63
N ARG A 46 2.11 16.69 -1.19
CA ARG A 46 1.27 17.70 -0.52
C ARG A 46 0.64 17.13 0.75
N MET A 47 0.17 15.87 0.71
CA MET A 47 -0.39 15.19 1.87
C MET A 47 0.61 15.08 3.02
N SER A 48 1.91 14.93 2.73
CA SER A 48 2.93 14.86 3.77
C SER A 48 3.00 16.11 4.64
N ASP A 49 2.66 17.27 4.07
CA ASP A 49 2.67 18.54 4.76
C ASP A 49 1.30 18.89 5.38
N ALA A 50 0.22 18.26 4.88
CA ALA A 50 -1.15 18.57 5.27
C ALA A 50 -1.62 17.77 6.49
N VAL A 51 -1.49 16.42 6.47
CA VAL A 51 -2.07 15.57 7.51
C VAL A 51 -1.12 14.48 7.99
N PRO A 52 -1.01 14.25 9.32
CA PRO A 52 -0.04 13.31 9.90
C PRO A 52 -0.66 11.92 10.12
N VAL A 53 -1.24 11.32 9.10
CA VAL A 53 -1.90 10.00 9.18
C VAL A 53 -1.04 8.88 8.59
N SER A 54 -1.47 7.64 8.67
CA SER A 54 -0.81 6.52 7.99
C SER A 54 -1.16 6.52 6.49
N LEU A 55 -0.26 5.98 5.67
CA LEU A 55 -0.43 5.87 4.22
C LEU A 55 -0.49 4.41 3.81
N ALA A 56 -1.46 4.06 2.96
CA ALA A 56 -1.52 2.76 2.29
C ALA A 56 -1.42 2.97 0.77
N ILE A 57 -0.52 2.22 0.14
CA ILE A 57 -0.27 2.30 -1.30
C ILE A 57 -0.66 1.00 -1.98
N SER A 58 -1.55 1.08 -2.94
CA SER A 58 -1.87 -0.02 -3.86
C SER A 58 -0.69 -0.26 -4.80
N LEU A 59 0.23 -1.15 -4.40
CA LEU A 59 1.44 -1.46 -5.17
C LEU A 59 1.19 -2.57 -6.19
N HIS A 60 0.76 -3.73 -5.76
CA HIS A 60 0.29 -4.90 -6.51
C HIS A 60 1.31 -5.55 -7.46
N ALA A 61 2.48 -4.96 -7.66
CA ALA A 61 3.55 -5.52 -8.48
C ALA A 61 4.93 -5.05 -8.00
N PRO A 62 5.99 -5.85 -8.17
CA PRO A 62 7.34 -5.48 -7.79
C PRO A 62 8.13 -4.74 -8.89
N ASN A 63 7.57 -4.63 -10.11
CA ASN A 63 8.19 -3.99 -11.27
C ASN A 63 7.17 -3.17 -12.07
N ASP A 64 7.67 -2.26 -12.91
CA ASP A 64 6.83 -1.33 -13.68
C ASP A 64 6.02 -2.04 -14.77
N GLU A 65 6.57 -3.07 -15.42
CA GLU A 65 5.90 -3.77 -16.52
C GLU A 65 4.57 -4.38 -16.05
N LEU A 66 4.58 -5.04 -14.91
CA LEU A 66 3.37 -5.63 -14.35
C LEU A 66 2.48 -4.56 -13.71
N ARG A 67 3.08 -3.57 -13.04
CA ARG A 67 2.31 -2.51 -12.41
C ARG A 67 1.57 -1.63 -13.43
N ASP A 68 2.12 -1.41 -14.60
CA ASP A 68 1.45 -0.68 -15.70
C ASP A 68 0.14 -1.34 -16.15
N ILE A 69 0.05 -2.66 -15.98
CA ILE A 69 -1.13 -3.45 -16.31
C ILE A 69 -2.13 -3.42 -15.15
N LEU A 70 -1.66 -3.65 -13.92
CA LEU A 70 -2.53 -3.80 -12.74
C LEU A 70 -2.97 -2.45 -12.16
N VAL A 71 -2.11 -1.43 -12.25
CA VAL A 71 -2.32 -0.09 -11.70
C VAL A 71 -1.88 0.95 -12.73
N PRO A 72 -2.69 1.27 -13.74
CA PRO A 72 -2.26 2.05 -14.92
C PRO A 72 -1.70 3.45 -14.66
N ILE A 73 -1.96 4.04 -13.50
CA ILE A 73 -1.34 5.31 -13.08
C ILE A 73 0.20 5.20 -12.99
N ASN A 74 0.74 3.98 -12.92
CA ASN A 74 2.17 3.73 -12.92
C ASN A 74 2.86 4.27 -14.18
N LYS A 75 2.19 4.24 -15.33
CA LYS A 75 2.70 4.83 -16.57
C LYS A 75 3.05 6.30 -16.43
N LYS A 76 2.33 7.01 -15.54
CA LYS A 76 2.58 8.42 -15.24
C LYS A 76 3.56 8.60 -14.08
N TYR A 77 3.49 7.72 -13.10
CA TYR A 77 4.32 7.76 -11.89
C TYR A 77 4.93 6.37 -11.64
N PRO A 78 6.08 6.04 -12.27
CA PRO A 78 6.74 4.76 -12.12
C PRO A 78 7.10 4.43 -10.66
N ILE A 79 7.29 3.15 -10.36
CA ILE A 79 7.60 2.65 -9.00
C ILE A 79 8.73 3.45 -8.35
N LYS A 80 9.78 3.79 -9.09
CA LYS A 80 10.90 4.57 -8.54
C LYS A 80 10.45 5.93 -8.00
N GLU A 81 9.56 6.63 -8.69
CA GLU A 81 9.05 7.93 -8.25
C GLU A 81 8.07 7.77 -7.09
N LEU A 82 7.23 6.74 -7.15
CA LEU A 82 6.32 6.40 -6.07
C LEU A 82 7.09 6.09 -4.77
N MET A 83 8.13 5.25 -4.84
CA MET A 83 8.94 4.91 -3.67
C MET A 83 9.66 6.13 -3.09
N LYS A 84 10.17 7.03 -3.93
CA LYS A 84 10.73 8.32 -3.47
C LYS A 84 9.69 9.15 -2.72
N ALA A 85 8.46 9.22 -3.22
CA ALA A 85 7.41 9.98 -2.57
C ALA A 85 7.00 9.33 -1.22
N CYS A 86 6.93 8.01 -1.15
CA CYS A 86 6.66 7.28 0.09
C CYS A 86 7.79 7.47 1.12
N HIS A 87 9.04 7.43 0.67
CA HIS A 87 10.19 7.68 1.53
C HIS A 87 10.20 9.14 2.05
N TYR A 88 9.89 10.11 1.19
CA TYR A 88 9.70 11.49 1.61
C TYR A 88 8.59 11.61 2.66
N TYR A 89 7.43 10.95 2.41
CA TYR A 89 6.30 10.94 3.34
C TYR A 89 6.68 10.42 4.74
N LEU A 90 7.46 9.35 4.81
CA LEU A 90 7.92 8.79 6.09
C LEU A 90 8.82 9.74 6.88
N ASN A 91 9.65 10.51 6.18
CA ASN A 91 10.64 11.40 6.78
C ASN A 91 10.14 12.84 6.93
N ALA A 92 8.93 13.15 6.49
CA ALA A 92 8.35 14.47 6.64
C ALA A 92 7.85 14.73 8.06
N GLY A 93 8.32 15.82 8.66
CA GLY A 93 7.93 16.23 10.01
C GLY A 93 8.62 15.43 11.13
N THR A 94 8.20 15.71 12.37
CA THR A 94 8.78 15.12 13.60
C THR A 94 8.03 13.91 14.11
N GLN A 95 7.03 13.43 13.38
CA GLN A 95 6.11 12.42 13.87
C GLN A 95 6.31 11.08 13.16
N GLU A 96 6.23 10.02 13.93
CA GLU A 96 6.31 8.66 13.42
C GLU A 96 5.15 8.38 12.46
N ARG A 97 5.49 8.10 11.21
CA ARG A 97 4.57 7.74 10.13
C ARG A 97 4.80 6.33 9.68
N HIS A 98 3.79 5.74 9.07
CA HIS A 98 3.86 4.39 8.52
C HIS A 98 3.38 4.39 7.08
N VAL A 99 4.05 3.59 6.25
CA VAL A 99 3.57 3.25 4.90
C VAL A 99 3.29 1.76 4.85
N MET A 100 2.11 1.43 4.37
CA MET A 100 1.70 0.06 4.10
C MET A 100 1.56 -0.14 2.59
N PHE A 101 2.25 -1.12 2.05
CA PHE A 101 2.10 -1.52 0.66
C PHE A 101 1.08 -2.64 0.55
N GLU A 102 -0.03 -2.37 -0.11
CA GLU A 102 -1.06 -3.34 -0.39
C GLU A 102 -0.72 -4.13 -1.65
N TYR A 103 -0.84 -5.44 -1.55
CA TYR A 103 -0.48 -6.37 -2.62
C TYR A 103 -1.57 -7.42 -2.77
N VAL A 104 -2.43 -7.25 -3.78
CA VAL A 104 -3.48 -8.22 -4.13
C VAL A 104 -2.83 -9.43 -4.78
N MET A 105 -3.11 -10.63 -4.26
CA MET A 105 -2.52 -11.89 -4.69
C MET A 105 -3.35 -12.50 -5.83
N LEU A 106 -2.80 -12.47 -7.04
CA LEU A 106 -3.42 -12.95 -8.28
C LEU A 106 -2.69 -14.18 -8.78
N GLN A 107 -3.39 -15.32 -8.85
CA GLN A 107 -2.81 -16.61 -9.23
C GLN A 107 -2.12 -16.56 -10.59
N GLY A 108 -0.84 -16.98 -10.62
CA GLY A 108 -0.03 -17.04 -11.83
C GLY A 108 0.32 -15.70 -12.46
N ILE A 109 0.00 -14.58 -11.79
CA ILE A 109 0.25 -13.22 -12.28
C ILE A 109 1.32 -12.53 -11.45
N ASN A 110 1.13 -12.44 -10.13
CA ASN A 110 2.03 -11.70 -9.25
C ASN A 110 2.40 -12.47 -7.97
N ASP A 111 2.13 -13.76 -7.90
CA ASP A 111 2.25 -14.61 -6.71
C ASP A 111 3.44 -15.58 -6.73
N SER A 112 4.36 -15.43 -7.69
CA SER A 112 5.53 -16.31 -7.79
C SER A 112 6.60 -16.00 -6.73
N ILE A 113 7.47 -16.97 -6.48
CA ILE A 113 8.62 -16.84 -5.57
C ILE A 113 9.57 -15.71 -6.02
N GLU A 114 9.81 -15.62 -7.32
CA GLU A 114 10.66 -14.60 -7.93
C GLU A 114 10.10 -13.19 -7.66
N GLN A 115 8.78 -13.05 -7.73
CA GLN A 115 8.10 -11.79 -7.43
C GLN A 115 8.15 -11.45 -5.93
N ALA A 116 8.05 -12.44 -5.04
CA ALA A 116 8.25 -12.23 -3.61
C ALA A 116 9.68 -11.71 -3.31
N HIS A 117 10.69 -12.31 -3.93
CA HIS A 117 12.07 -11.84 -3.81
C HIS A 117 12.30 -10.46 -4.44
N ALA A 118 11.67 -10.18 -5.58
CA ALA A 118 11.75 -8.86 -6.20
C ALA A 118 11.09 -7.78 -5.32
N LEU A 119 9.92 -8.08 -4.76
CA LEU A 119 9.23 -7.19 -3.82
C LEU A 119 10.06 -6.95 -2.56
N SER A 120 10.66 -8.00 -1.99
CA SER A 120 11.51 -7.85 -0.81
C SER A 120 12.72 -6.96 -1.07
N LYS A 121 13.38 -7.13 -2.22
CA LYS A 121 14.49 -6.27 -2.64
C LYS A 121 14.05 -4.81 -2.81
N LEU A 122 12.90 -4.59 -3.46
CA LEU A 122 12.35 -3.26 -3.67
C LEU A 122 12.08 -2.55 -2.33
N ILE A 123 11.38 -3.20 -1.41
CA ILE A 123 11.04 -2.62 -0.10
C ILE A 123 12.32 -2.36 0.72
N ASN A 124 13.22 -3.32 0.80
CA ASN A 124 14.45 -3.18 1.59
C ASN A 124 15.42 -2.15 1.01
N PHE A 125 15.41 -1.91 -0.30
CA PHE A 125 16.22 -0.86 -0.91
C PHE A 125 15.78 0.55 -0.49
N TRP A 126 14.47 0.78 -0.37
CA TRP A 126 13.92 2.09 -0.06
C TRP A 126 13.65 2.31 1.42
N PHE A 127 13.32 1.25 2.16
CA PHE A 127 12.83 1.33 3.53
C PHE A 127 13.61 0.38 4.42
N GLN A 128 14.35 0.92 5.36
CA GLN A 128 15.07 0.13 6.36
C GLN A 128 14.26 0.08 7.66
N GLY A 129 14.12 -1.11 8.23
CA GLY A 129 13.45 -1.31 9.51
C GLY A 129 11.92 -1.37 9.43
N GLU A 130 11.25 -0.94 10.51
CA GLU A 130 9.81 -1.18 10.71
C GLU A 130 8.86 -0.15 10.07
N SER A 131 9.37 0.86 9.39
CA SER A 131 8.56 1.98 8.87
C SER A 131 7.66 1.61 7.67
N ALA A 132 8.01 0.54 6.94
CA ALA A 132 7.25 0.00 5.83
C ALA A 132 6.71 -1.40 6.15
N LYS A 133 5.48 -1.66 5.73
CA LYS A 133 4.80 -2.96 5.91
C LYS A 133 4.20 -3.40 4.59
N VAL A 134 4.01 -4.70 4.41
CA VAL A 134 3.28 -5.26 3.28
C VAL A 134 2.02 -5.95 3.79
N ASN A 135 0.90 -5.69 3.12
CA ASN A 135 -0.36 -6.35 3.39
C ASN A 135 -0.77 -7.17 2.16
N LEU A 136 -0.73 -8.49 2.28
CA LEU A 136 -1.15 -9.42 1.25
C LEU A 136 -2.67 -9.55 1.30
N ILE A 137 -3.33 -9.35 0.17
CA ILE A 137 -4.77 -9.39 0.05
C ILE A 137 -5.13 -10.50 -0.92
N PRO A 138 -5.69 -11.62 -0.45
CA PRO A 138 -6.25 -12.62 -1.34
C PRO A 138 -7.27 -11.95 -2.27
N PHE A 139 -7.14 -12.21 -3.57
CA PHE A 139 -8.06 -11.62 -4.54
C PHE A 139 -9.47 -12.19 -4.34
N ASN A 140 -10.46 -11.34 -4.34
CA ASN A 140 -11.85 -11.75 -4.31
C ASN A 140 -12.43 -11.67 -5.71
N PRO A 141 -12.66 -12.80 -6.41
CA PRO A 141 -13.17 -12.81 -7.77
C PRO A 141 -14.56 -12.17 -7.85
N PHE A 142 -14.82 -11.48 -8.94
CA PHE A 142 -16.12 -10.90 -9.27
C PHE A 142 -16.52 -11.29 -10.71
N PRO A 143 -17.79 -11.23 -11.06
CA PRO A 143 -18.25 -11.54 -12.44
C PRO A 143 -17.41 -10.78 -13.47
N GLU A 144 -17.08 -11.45 -14.57
CA GLU A 144 -16.32 -10.91 -15.71
C GLU A 144 -14.82 -10.69 -15.46
N THR A 145 -14.29 -10.92 -14.26
CA THR A 145 -12.84 -10.85 -14.06
C THR A 145 -12.14 -12.04 -14.71
N LYS A 146 -10.98 -11.77 -15.30
CA LYS A 146 -10.06 -12.81 -15.81
C LYS A 146 -9.07 -13.34 -14.78
N TYR A 147 -9.05 -12.75 -13.59
CA TYR A 147 -8.11 -13.09 -12.53
C TYR A 147 -8.74 -14.08 -11.55
N THR A 148 -7.89 -14.89 -10.95
CA THR A 148 -8.25 -15.87 -9.91
C THR A 148 -7.42 -15.62 -8.64
N THR A 149 -7.96 -16.08 -7.52
CA THR A 149 -7.30 -15.99 -6.21
C THR A 149 -6.10 -16.93 -6.16
N SER A 150 -4.96 -16.45 -5.67
CA SER A 150 -3.81 -17.30 -5.35
C SER A 150 -4.18 -18.37 -4.33
N THR A 151 -3.56 -19.54 -4.41
CA THR A 151 -3.75 -20.60 -3.40
C THR A 151 -3.18 -20.16 -2.04
N ASP A 152 -3.75 -20.66 -0.95
CA ASP A 152 -3.25 -20.37 0.40
C ASP A 152 -1.77 -20.74 0.54
N ALA A 153 -1.35 -21.87 -0.05
CA ALA A 153 0.04 -22.30 -0.04
C ALA A 153 0.98 -21.30 -0.76
N ALA A 154 0.53 -20.67 -1.85
CA ALA A 154 1.30 -19.64 -2.55
C ALA A 154 1.38 -18.37 -1.72
N ILE A 155 0.29 -17.96 -1.09
CA ILE A 155 0.22 -16.78 -0.21
C ILE A 155 1.13 -16.97 1.00
N ASP A 156 1.06 -18.12 1.68
CA ASP A 156 1.88 -18.44 2.84
C ASP A 156 3.38 -18.42 2.49
N LYS A 157 3.73 -19.01 1.35
CA LYS A 157 5.11 -19.03 0.87
C LYS A 157 5.63 -17.64 0.50
N PHE A 158 4.81 -16.84 -0.13
CA PHE A 158 5.11 -15.44 -0.45
C PHE A 158 5.32 -14.63 0.84
N GLN A 159 4.44 -14.78 1.81
CA GLN A 159 4.53 -14.15 3.13
C GLN A 159 5.82 -14.55 3.86
N ASP A 160 6.16 -15.82 3.83
CA ASP A 160 7.37 -16.37 4.48
C ASP A 160 8.65 -15.76 3.92
N ILE A 161 8.72 -15.59 2.59
CA ILE A 161 9.86 -14.95 1.92
C ILE A 161 10.01 -13.48 2.37
N LEU A 162 8.92 -12.73 2.40
CA LEU A 162 8.95 -11.34 2.86
C LEU A 162 9.34 -11.24 4.33
N TYR A 163 8.76 -12.10 5.17
CA TYR A 163 9.07 -12.15 6.61
C TYR A 163 10.54 -12.48 6.87
N ARG A 164 11.10 -13.49 6.21
CA ARG A 164 12.53 -13.86 6.28
C ARG A 164 13.45 -12.76 5.76
N SER A 165 12.94 -11.90 4.89
CA SER A 165 13.65 -10.71 4.41
C SER A 165 13.55 -9.50 5.37
N GLY A 166 12.97 -9.68 6.58
CA GLY A 166 12.84 -8.64 7.60
C GLY A 166 11.65 -7.68 7.36
N ILE A 167 10.75 -7.99 6.44
CA ILE A 167 9.61 -7.13 6.13
C ILE A 167 8.41 -7.60 6.96
N ARG A 168 7.83 -6.70 7.76
CA ARG A 168 6.59 -6.97 8.47
C ARG A 168 5.46 -7.16 7.47
N THR A 169 4.92 -8.36 7.43
CA THR A 169 3.90 -8.76 6.45
C THR A 169 2.67 -9.29 7.16
N THR A 170 1.50 -8.83 6.72
CA THR A 170 0.20 -9.33 7.16
C THR A 170 -0.57 -9.89 5.97
N THR A 171 -1.40 -10.89 6.20
CA THR A 171 -2.36 -11.39 5.20
C THR A 171 -3.77 -11.09 5.70
N ARG A 172 -4.55 -10.44 4.84
CA ARG A 172 -5.96 -10.18 5.13
C ARG A 172 -6.73 -11.50 4.95
N ARG A 173 -7.12 -12.12 6.07
CA ARG A 173 -8.05 -13.25 6.01
C ARG A 173 -9.46 -12.71 5.75
N THR A 174 -10.16 -13.30 4.81
CA THR A 174 -11.61 -13.10 4.64
C THR A 174 -12.28 -13.46 5.95
N ARG A 175 -12.99 -12.51 6.56
CA ARG A 175 -13.84 -12.81 7.71
C ARG A 175 -15.22 -13.11 7.16
N GLY A 176 -15.59 -14.37 7.23
CA GLY A 176 -16.95 -14.84 7.03
C GLY A 176 -17.30 -15.18 5.58
N ASP A 177 -17.46 -16.43 5.34
CA ASP A 177 -18.54 -16.99 4.53
C ASP A 177 -19.69 -17.32 5.47
#